data_9f06a3803084e5e9729da87263444eef
#
_entry.id   9f06a3803084e5e9729da87263444eef
#
_cell.length_a   1.000
_cell.length_b   1.000
_cell.length_c   1.000
_cell.angle_alpha   90.00
_cell.angle_beta   90.00
_cell.angle_gamma   90.00
#
_symmetry.space_group_name_H-M   'P 1'
#
loop_
_entity.id
_entity.type
_entity.pdbx_description
1 polymer ?
#
loop_
_entity_poly.entity_id
_entity_poly.type
_entity_poly.pdbx_seq_one_letter_code
_entity_poly.pdbx_strand_id
1 'polypeptide(L)'
;MFLPMSHPAKRNVRRIGTWAALAALLMPAAALAGGLPPGFVYLRDIAPGIAQDMRYAGANNFTGRPLPGYDAAECVLRRAAAEALAKVQADLAAQNLGLKVYDCYRPMRAVAAFARWAQRADDGATKRFYPKLDKRQLFAGYIAAHSAHSEGIAVDLTLVPLPAPPAAPFDPRAAYGPCTAAAIARAPDNSLDMGTGFDCFDDKAHTANGTVTPDQARRRALLVAAMRGRGFRNYFREWWHFSFGARREAQDFPIRARR
;
A
#
# COMPACT_ATOMS: atom_id res chain seq x y z
N MET A 1 84.67 -48.90 -21.52
CA MET A 1 85.13 -48.28 -20.25
C MET A 1 83.97 -47.40 -19.81
N PHE A 2 83.01 -47.95 -19.02
CA PHE A 2 81.73 -47.28 -18.62
C PHE A 2 81.83 -46.83 -17.17
N LEU A 3 81.61 -45.56 -16.93
CA LEU A 3 81.47 -45.00 -15.61
C LEU A 3 79.97 -44.97 -15.23
N PRO A 4 79.63 -45.26 -13.96
CA PRO A 4 78.19 -45.29 -13.56
C PRO A 4 77.67 -43.90 -13.17
N MET A 5 76.46 -43.62 -13.57
CA MET A 5 75.71 -42.41 -13.23
C MET A 5 75.08 -42.55 -11.83
N SER A 6 75.39 -41.60 -10.97
CA SER A 6 74.77 -41.47 -9.64
C SER A 6 73.38 -40.87 -9.71
N HIS A 7 72.41 -41.49 -9.01
CA HIS A 7 71.03 -40.99 -8.82
C HIS A 7 70.95 -40.01 -7.65
N PRO A 8 70.26 -38.89 -7.77
CA PRO A 8 69.96 -38.03 -6.61
C PRO A 8 68.70 -38.51 -5.87
N ALA A 9 68.82 -38.48 -4.54
CA ALA A 9 67.77 -38.83 -3.58
C ALA A 9 66.53 -37.88 -3.68
N LYS A 10 65.36 -38.48 -3.68
CA LYS A 10 64.05 -37.72 -3.59
C LYS A 10 63.82 -37.26 -2.16
N ARG A 11 63.82 -35.93 -1.93
CA ARG A 11 63.38 -35.31 -0.69
C ARG A 11 61.84 -35.28 -0.67
N ASN A 12 61.28 -36.03 0.28
CA ASN A 12 59.80 -35.94 0.59
C ASN A 12 59.55 -34.65 1.36
N VAL A 13 58.92 -33.68 0.70
CA VAL A 13 58.34 -32.49 1.35
C VAL A 13 56.91 -32.82 1.81
N ARG A 14 56.72 -33.04 3.12
CA ARG A 14 55.41 -33.12 3.74
C ARG A 14 54.75 -31.73 3.67
N ARG A 15 53.71 -31.57 2.83
CA ARG A 15 52.80 -30.41 2.86
C ARG A 15 51.86 -30.56 4.04
N ILE A 16 52.07 -29.73 5.07
CA ILE A 16 51.08 -29.53 6.14
C ILE A 16 49.98 -28.66 5.56
N GLY A 17 48.85 -29.26 5.22
CA GLY A 17 47.67 -28.54 4.81
C GLY A 17 46.97 -27.94 6.03
N THR A 18 47.06 -26.64 6.22
CA THR A 18 46.22 -25.89 7.17
C THR A 18 44.82 -25.77 6.61
N TRP A 19 43.90 -26.55 7.15
CA TRP A 19 42.47 -26.38 6.93
C TRP A 19 41.98 -25.17 7.73
N ALA A 20 41.84 -24.02 7.08
CA ALA A 20 41.11 -22.90 7.67
C ALA A 20 39.62 -23.25 7.64
N ALA A 21 39.07 -23.63 8.77
CA ALA A 21 37.63 -23.79 8.94
C ALA A 21 36.98 -22.40 8.87
N LEU A 22 36.31 -22.12 7.77
CA LEU A 22 35.41 -20.95 7.63
C LEU A 22 34.19 -21.24 8.51
N ALA A 23 34.18 -20.73 9.74
CA ALA A 23 32.99 -20.68 10.57
C ALA A 23 32.02 -19.65 9.93
N ALA A 24 31.08 -20.13 9.14
CA ALA A 24 29.95 -19.34 8.71
C ALA A 24 29.13 -18.97 9.96
N LEU A 25 29.24 -17.74 10.42
CA LEU A 25 28.33 -17.14 11.40
C LEU A 25 26.92 -17.14 10.79
N LEU A 26 26.17 -18.20 11.05
CA LEU A 26 24.71 -18.21 10.91
C LEU A 26 24.16 -17.19 11.93
N MET A 27 23.97 -15.95 11.49
CA MET A 27 23.14 -15.02 12.25
C MET A 27 21.75 -15.66 12.33
N PRO A 28 21.20 -15.89 13.53
CA PRO A 28 19.82 -16.34 13.64
C PRO A 28 18.96 -15.23 13.00
N ALA A 29 18.19 -15.56 11.98
CA ALA A 29 17.07 -14.76 11.56
C ALA A 29 16.17 -14.62 12.78
N ALA A 30 16.28 -13.52 13.51
CA ALA A 30 15.40 -13.20 14.61
C ALA A 30 14.00 -13.20 14.01
N ALA A 31 13.27 -14.30 14.18
CA ALA A 31 11.84 -14.36 13.91
C ALA A 31 11.23 -13.21 14.71
N LEU A 32 10.79 -12.17 14.02
CA LEU A 32 10.15 -11.01 14.61
C LEU A 32 8.93 -11.51 15.39
N ALA A 33 9.11 -11.75 16.68
CA ALA A 33 8.04 -12.08 17.59
C ALA A 33 7.11 -10.86 17.66
N GLY A 34 6.13 -10.83 16.75
CA GLY A 34 4.89 -10.06 16.92
C GLY A 34 4.92 -8.55 16.81
N GLY A 35 6.05 -7.87 16.58
CA GLY A 35 6.15 -6.42 16.46
C GLY A 35 6.32 -5.91 15.02
N LEU A 36 5.99 -4.64 14.78
CA LEU A 36 6.28 -3.96 13.53
C LEU A 36 7.79 -3.67 13.41
N PRO A 37 8.35 -3.61 12.19
CA PRO A 37 9.73 -3.16 12.00
C PRO A 37 9.97 -1.75 12.58
N PRO A 38 11.22 -1.43 12.94
CA PRO A 38 11.58 -0.13 13.49
C PRO A 38 11.07 1.04 12.62
N GLY A 39 10.49 2.04 13.26
CA GLY A 39 9.95 3.24 12.62
C GLY A 39 8.54 3.08 12.05
N PHE A 40 7.93 1.90 12.07
CA PHE A 40 6.52 1.70 11.74
C PHE A 40 5.64 1.67 12.98
N VAL A 41 4.40 2.11 12.84
CA VAL A 41 3.38 2.14 13.90
C VAL A 41 2.01 1.75 13.33
N TYR A 42 1.15 1.22 14.16
CA TYR A 42 -0.27 1.13 13.83
C TYR A 42 -0.89 2.54 13.93
N LEU A 43 -1.64 2.95 12.91
CA LEU A 43 -2.32 4.25 12.93
C LEU A 43 -3.27 4.37 14.12
N ARG A 44 -3.92 3.29 14.50
CA ARG A 44 -4.83 3.21 15.65
C ARG A 44 -4.17 3.61 16.97
N ASP A 45 -2.85 3.40 17.13
CA ASP A 45 -2.11 3.79 18.33
C ASP A 45 -1.81 5.30 18.39
N ILE A 46 -1.78 5.95 17.22
CA ILE A 46 -1.43 7.37 17.08
C ILE A 46 -2.69 8.23 16.92
N ALA A 47 -3.65 7.76 16.15
CA ALA A 47 -4.87 8.49 15.80
C ALA A 47 -6.09 7.54 15.78
N PRO A 48 -6.57 7.08 16.95
CA PRO A 48 -7.67 6.11 17.05
C PRO A 48 -9.01 6.62 16.47
N GLY A 49 -9.17 7.93 16.33
CA GLY A 49 -10.36 8.56 15.73
C GLY A 49 -10.41 8.50 14.19
N ILE A 50 -9.35 8.08 13.51
CA ILE A 50 -9.37 7.88 12.07
C ILE A 50 -10.01 6.53 11.74
N ALA A 51 -11.09 6.56 10.95
CA ALA A 51 -11.76 5.34 10.51
C ALA A 51 -10.86 4.53 9.56
N GLN A 52 -10.91 3.20 9.65
CA GLN A 52 -10.13 2.30 8.80
C GLN A 52 -11.05 1.35 8.03
N ASP A 53 -10.94 1.36 6.72
CA ASP A 53 -11.63 0.48 5.78
C ASP A 53 -10.57 -0.11 4.82
N MET A 54 -9.72 -1.00 5.36
CA MET A 54 -8.53 -1.51 4.67
C MET A 54 -8.93 -2.45 3.52
N ARG A 55 -9.14 -1.85 2.34
CA ARG A 55 -9.76 -2.50 1.17
C ARG A 55 -9.00 -3.73 0.69
N TYR A 56 -7.69 -3.74 0.81
CA TYR A 56 -6.87 -4.87 0.36
C TYR A 56 -6.80 -6.05 1.35
N ALA A 57 -7.30 -5.87 2.57
CA ALA A 57 -7.53 -6.98 3.50
C ALA A 57 -8.84 -7.75 3.20
N GLY A 58 -9.69 -7.24 2.31
CA GLY A 58 -10.97 -7.83 1.92
C GLY A 58 -11.13 -7.96 0.40
N ALA A 59 -12.36 -8.23 -0.03
CA ALA A 59 -12.70 -8.42 -1.45
C ALA A 59 -13.15 -7.12 -2.15
N ASN A 60 -13.40 -6.01 -1.42
CA ASN A 60 -13.85 -4.75 -2.01
C ASN A 60 -12.69 -3.92 -2.57
N ASN A 61 -11.96 -4.50 -3.51
CA ASN A 61 -10.86 -3.87 -4.25
C ASN A 61 -10.85 -4.35 -5.70
N PHE A 62 -9.99 -3.76 -6.53
CA PHE A 62 -9.96 -4.05 -7.97
C PHE A 62 -9.47 -5.45 -8.33
N THR A 63 -8.87 -6.19 -7.39
CA THR A 63 -8.49 -7.60 -7.62
C THR A 63 -9.60 -8.58 -7.23
N GLY A 64 -10.64 -8.11 -6.50
CA GLY A 64 -11.79 -8.89 -6.06
C GLY A 64 -11.51 -9.88 -4.91
N ARG A 65 -10.35 -9.77 -4.23
CA ARG A 65 -9.92 -10.69 -3.16
C ARG A 65 -8.90 -10.02 -2.23
N PRO A 66 -8.71 -10.57 -1.02
CA PRO A 66 -7.62 -10.15 -0.14
C PRO A 66 -6.25 -10.32 -0.80
N LEU A 67 -5.34 -9.39 -0.53
CA LEU A 67 -3.99 -9.43 -1.07
C LEU A 67 -3.00 -10.09 -0.11
N PRO A 68 -1.96 -10.75 -0.64
CA PRO A 68 -0.90 -11.35 0.18
C PRO A 68 -0.21 -10.31 1.08
N GLY A 69 -0.10 -10.64 2.36
CA GLY A 69 0.51 -9.78 3.35
C GLY A 69 -0.43 -8.81 4.05
N TYR A 70 -1.73 -8.80 3.71
CA TYR A 70 -2.79 -8.15 4.49
C TYR A 70 -3.47 -9.20 5.39
N ASP A 71 -2.73 -9.68 6.40
CA ASP A 71 -3.22 -10.71 7.33
C ASP A 71 -4.20 -10.11 8.36
N ALA A 72 -4.28 -8.77 8.43
CA ALA A 72 -5.26 -8.03 9.21
C ALA A 72 -5.64 -6.70 8.51
N ALA A 73 -6.84 -6.21 8.82
CA ALA A 73 -7.36 -4.93 8.33
C ALA A 73 -6.85 -3.76 9.20
N GLU A 74 -5.54 -3.56 9.23
CA GLU A 74 -4.87 -2.53 10.03
C GLU A 74 -4.06 -1.58 9.13
N CYS A 75 -4.19 -0.28 9.39
CA CYS A 75 -3.32 0.72 8.78
C CYS A 75 -2.00 0.79 9.53
N VAL A 76 -0.92 0.54 8.83
CA VAL A 76 0.46 0.67 9.30
C VAL A 76 1.16 1.76 8.50
N LEU A 77 1.86 2.68 9.16
CA LEU A 77 2.59 3.78 8.54
C LEU A 77 3.96 3.99 9.21
N ARG A 78 4.86 4.70 8.55
CA ARG A 78 5.98 5.31 9.24
C ARG A 78 5.46 6.29 10.29
N ARG A 79 6.06 6.30 11.49
CA ARG A 79 5.62 7.12 12.63
C ARG A 79 5.37 8.58 12.23
N ALA A 80 6.32 9.21 11.55
CA ALA A 80 6.19 10.61 11.15
C ALA A 80 4.97 10.88 10.25
N ALA A 81 4.63 9.95 9.33
CA ALA A 81 3.44 10.04 8.49
C ALA A 81 2.16 9.87 9.32
N ALA A 82 2.14 8.92 10.26
CA ALA A 82 1.00 8.72 11.17
C ALA A 82 0.77 9.94 12.09
N GLU A 83 1.81 10.51 12.64
CA GLU A 83 1.73 11.72 13.47
C GLU A 83 1.27 12.96 12.69
N ALA A 84 1.73 13.11 11.44
CA ALA A 84 1.23 14.15 10.54
C ALA A 84 -0.26 13.95 10.23
N LEU A 85 -0.68 12.72 9.98
CA LEU A 85 -2.08 12.38 9.70
C LEU A 85 -3.00 12.63 10.90
N ALA A 86 -2.51 12.39 12.13
CA ALA A 86 -3.22 12.74 13.36
C ALA A 86 -3.51 14.25 13.46
N LYS A 87 -2.57 15.08 13.00
CA LYS A 87 -2.76 16.54 12.94
C LYS A 87 -3.79 16.94 11.88
N VAL A 88 -3.80 16.28 10.71
CA VAL A 88 -4.84 16.50 9.70
C VAL A 88 -6.21 16.17 10.27
N GLN A 89 -6.34 15.04 10.98
CA GLN A 89 -7.59 14.63 11.64
C GLN A 89 -8.06 15.68 12.66
N ALA A 90 -7.16 16.23 13.47
CA ALA A 90 -7.50 17.26 14.44
C ALA A 90 -8.00 18.56 13.77
N ASP A 91 -7.35 18.98 12.67
CA ASP A 91 -7.76 20.18 11.92
C ASP A 91 -9.16 20.00 11.29
N LEU A 92 -9.46 18.81 10.78
CA LEU A 92 -10.74 18.49 10.16
C LEU A 92 -11.87 18.33 11.19
N ALA A 93 -11.57 17.82 12.38
CA ALA A 93 -12.54 17.64 13.45
C ALA A 93 -13.19 18.95 13.88
N ALA A 94 -12.46 20.07 13.82
CA ALA A 94 -13.02 21.41 14.06
C ALA A 94 -14.11 21.83 13.04
N GLN A 95 -14.20 21.13 11.93
CA GLN A 95 -15.20 21.34 10.87
C GLN A 95 -16.25 20.22 10.83
N ASN A 96 -16.37 19.41 11.88
CA ASN A 96 -17.19 18.20 11.95
C ASN A 96 -16.88 17.19 10.81
N LEU A 97 -15.61 17.10 10.43
CA LEU A 97 -15.10 16.15 9.42
C LEU A 97 -14.02 15.26 10.04
N GLY A 98 -13.94 14.06 9.52
CA GLY A 98 -12.91 13.09 9.86
C GLY A 98 -12.33 12.45 8.62
N LEU A 99 -11.26 11.67 8.85
CA LEU A 99 -10.62 10.86 7.84
C LEU A 99 -11.09 9.41 7.92
N LYS A 100 -11.13 8.75 6.76
CA LYS A 100 -11.21 7.29 6.64
C LYS A 100 -10.12 6.83 5.69
N VAL A 101 -9.27 5.89 6.12
CA VAL A 101 -8.18 5.32 5.29
C VAL A 101 -8.64 4.04 4.60
N TYR A 102 -8.21 3.86 3.35
CA TYR A 102 -8.45 2.68 2.51
C TYR A 102 -7.22 1.82 2.35
N ASP A 103 -6.03 2.44 2.28
CA ASP A 103 -4.75 1.77 2.22
C ASP A 103 -3.66 2.62 2.87
N CYS A 104 -2.66 1.95 3.45
CA CYS A 104 -1.53 2.55 4.13
C CYS A 104 -0.23 1.89 3.64
N TYR A 105 0.57 1.29 4.52
CA TYR A 105 1.68 0.45 4.09
C TYR A 105 1.14 -0.74 3.28
N ARG A 106 1.74 -0.98 2.10
CA ARG A 106 1.40 -2.09 1.20
C ARG A 106 2.63 -2.97 1.02
N PRO A 107 2.62 -4.22 1.50
CA PRO A 107 3.74 -5.14 1.30
C PRO A 107 4.11 -5.28 -0.18
N MET A 108 5.39 -5.39 -0.52
CA MET A 108 5.84 -5.57 -1.91
C MET A 108 5.22 -6.82 -2.57
N ARG A 109 4.95 -7.87 -1.78
CA ARG A 109 4.25 -9.08 -2.26
C ARG A 109 2.82 -8.79 -2.75
N ALA A 110 2.15 -7.77 -2.19
CA ALA A 110 0.84 -7.30 -2.66
C ALA A 110 0.97 -6.54 -4.00
N VAL A 111 2.00 -5.70 -4.16
CA VAL A 111 2.30 -5.05 -5.45
C VAL A 111 2.58 -6.09 -6.53
N ALA A 112 3.37 -7.13 -6.22
CA ALA A 112 3.61 -8.25 -7.14
C ALA A 112 2.31 -9.02 -7.47
N ALA A 113 1.35 -9.08 -6.54
CA ALA A 113 0.05 -9.70 -6.79
C ALA A 113 -0.81 -8.88 -7.76
N PHE A 114 -0.72 -7.56 -7.77
CA PHE A 114 -1.34 -6.70 -8.79
C PHE A 114 -0.84 -7.05 -10.19
N ALA A 115 0.48 -7.18 -10.36
CA ALA A 115 1.07 -7.57 -11.65
C ALA A 115 0.55 -8.92 -12.14
N ARG A 116 0.52 -9.93 -11.26
CA ARG A 116 -0.04 -11.25 -11.60
C ARG A 116 -1.53 -11.20 -11.92
N TRP A 117 -2.30 -10.37 -11.20
CA TRP A 117 -3.73 -10.20 -11.45
C TRP A 117 -3.98 -9.58 -12.85
N ALA A 118 -3.22 -8.56 -13.23
CA ALA A 118 -3.39 -7.88 -14.50
C ALA A 118 -3.01 -8.76 -15.72
N GLN A 119 -2.16 -9.77 -15.52
CA GLN A 119 -1.79 -10.74 -16.57
C GLN A 119 -2.86 -11.82 -16.80
N ARG A 120 -3.83 -11.99 -15.87
CA ARG A 120 -4.92 -12.95 -16.04
C ARG A 120 -5.95 -12.41 -17.04
N ALA A 121 -6.66 -13.33 -17.68
CA ALA A 121 -7.82 -12.99 -18.51
C ALA A 121 -8.80 -12.12 -17.71
N ASP A 122 -9.41 -11.15 -18.37
CA ASP A 122 -10.43 -10.31 -17.75
C ASP A 122 -11.77 -11.07 -17.76
N ASP A 123 -12.21 -11.48 -16.56
CA ASP A 123 -13.49 -12.15 -16.33
C ASP A 123 -14.64 -11.16 -16.09
N GLY A 124 -14.36 -9.86 -16.12
CA GLY A 124 -15.32 -8.79 -15.84
C GLY A 124 -15.70 -8.61 -14.38
N ALA A 125 -15.30 -9.50 -13.48
CA ALA A 125 -15.76 -9.50 -12.07
C ALA A 125 -15.46 -8.20 -11.33
N THR A 126 -14.38 -7.52 -11.69
CA THR A 126 -13.98 -6.24 -11.07
C THR A 126 -13.97 -5.07 -12.05
N LYS A 127 -14.60 -5.22 -13.22
CA LYS A 127 -14.65 -4.20 -14.27
C LYS A 127 -15.19 -2.84 -13.80
N ARG A 128 -15.95 -2.84 -12.71
CA ARG A 128 -16.43 -1.60 -12.10
C ARG A 128 -15.34 -0.63 -11.66
N PHE A 129 -14.11 -1.09 -11.40
CA PHE A 129 -12.98 -0.25 -11.01
C PHE A 129 -12.23 0.37 -12.21
N TYR A 130 -12.32 -0.24 -13.39
CA TYR A 130 -11.66 0.21 -14.64
C TYR A 130 -12.64 0.16 -15.83
N PRO A 131 -13.74 0.91 -15.77
CA PRO A 131 -14.88 0.74 -16.69
C PRO A 131 -14.51 0.93 -18.17
N LYS A 132 -13.51 1.75 -18.47
CA LYS A 132 -13.09 2.10 -19.83
C LYS A 132 -11.75 1.49 -20.25
N LEU A 133 -10.98 0.92 -19.32
CA LEU A 133 -9.63 0.42 -19.56
C LEU A 133 -9.56 -1.10 -19.54
N ASP A 134 -8.57 -1.66 -20.21
CA ASP A 134 -8.20 -3.06 -20.04
C ASP A 134 -7.19 -3.20 -18.90
N LYS A 135 -7.18 -4.36 -18.22
CA LYS A 135 -6.28 -4.63 -17.08
C LYS A 135 -4.82 -4.29 -17.37
N ARG A 136 -4.33 -4.57 -18.59
CA ARG A 136 -2.94 -4.31 -18.99
C ARG A 136 -2.63 -2.81 -19.08
N GLN A 137 -3.63 -1.98 -19.39
CA GLN A 137 -3.47 -0.54 -19.50
C GLN A 137 -3.29 0.14 -18.13
N LEU A 138 -3.67 -0.53 -17.03
CA LEU A 138 -3.59 0.03 -15.68
C LEU A 138 -2.15 0.32 -15.25
N PHE A 139 -1.15 -0.36 -15.82
CA PHE A 139 0.27 -0.08 -15.59
C PHE A 139 0.77 1.20 -16.27
N ALA A 140 0.00 1.76 -17.19
CA ALA A 140 0.35 3.03 -17.85
C ALA A 140 0.01 4.27 -17.00
N GLY A 141 0.05 4.17 -15.67
CA GLY A 141 -0.08 5.33 -14.79
C GLY A 141 -0.96 5.19 -13.55
N TYR A 142 -1.55 3.99 -13.31
CA TYR A 142 -2.33 3.73 -12.09
C TYR A 142 -1.66 2.71 -11.17
N ILE A 143 -1.12 1.62 -11.71
CA ILE A 143 -0.43 0.60 -10.92
C ILE A 143 1.09 0.74 -11.15
N ALA A 144 1.81 1.16 -10.14
CA ALA A 144 3.27 1.31 -10.20
C ALA A 144 3.99 0.04 -9.71
N ALA A 145 5.10 -0.32 -10.36
CA ALA A 145 6.00 -1.38 -9.90
C ALA A 145 6.70 -1.02 -8.57
N HIS A 146 6.90 0.26 -8.31
CA HIS A 146 7.47 0.81 -7.08
C HIS A 146 6.47 1.79 -6.46
N SER A 147 5.87 1.39 -5.35
CA SER A 147 4.83 2.17 -4.68
C SER A 147 5.36 2.84 -3.40
N ALA A 148 5.03 4.11 -3.21
CA ALA A 148 5.28 4.82 -1.96
C ALA A 148 4.55 4.18 -0.75
N HIS A 149 3.48 3.43 -1.00
CA HIS A 149 2.83 2.60 0.02
C HIS A 149 3.78 1.54 0.58
N SER A 150 4.60 0.90 -0.26
CA SER A 150 5.57 -0.10 0.21
C SER A 150 6.69 0.49 1.07
N GLU A 151 6.85 1.80 1.05
CA GLU A 151 7.79 2.55 1.89
C GLU A 151 7.16 2.97 3.24
N GLY A 152 5.84 2.81 3.40
CA GLY A 152 5.06 3.22 4.57
C GLY A 152 4.86 4.73 4.70
N ILE A 153 5.00 5.47 3.60
CA ILE A 153 4.85 6.94 3.55
C ILE A 153 3.67 7.41 2.70
N ALA A 154 2.92 6.50 2.11
CA ALA A 154 1.71 6.83 1.37
C ALA A 154 0.46 6.33 2.08
N VAL A 155 -0.64 7.03 1.85
CA VAL A 155 -1.96 6.71 2.38
C VAL A 155 -3.02 7.05 1.33
N ASP A 156 -3.97 6.14 1.17
CA ASP A 156 -5.19 6.35 0.39
C ASP A 156 -6.34 6.61 1.36
N LEU A 157 -7.03 7.73 1.21
CA LEU A 157 -8.02 8.17 2.19
C LEU A 157 -9.10 9.09 1.61
N THR A 158 -10.12 9.33 2.44
CA THR A 158 -11.26 10.19 2.12
C THR A 158 -11.72 10.98 3.35
N LEU A 159 -12.71 11.83 3.15
CA LEU A 159 -13.43 12.55 4.20
C LEU A 159 -14.71 11.81 4.60
N VAL A 160 -14.99 11.79 5.89
CA VAL A 160 -16.28 11.35 6.46
C VAL A 160 -16.86 12.47 7.33
N PRO A 161 -18.18 12.60 7.44
CA PRO A 161 -18.78 13.49 8.44
C PRO A 161 -18.53 12.94 9.84
N LEU A 162 -18.52 13.80 10.86
CA LEU A 162 -18.45 13.39 12.27
C LEU A 162 -19.75 13.77 13.00
N PRO A 163 -20.42 12.82 13.68
CA PRO A 163 -20.06 11.40 13.76
C PRO A 163 -20.20 10.70 12.39
N ALA A 164 -19.28 9.76 12.11
CA ALA A 164 -19.36 8.99 10.87
C ALA A 164 -20.62 8.10 10.87
N PRO A 165 -21.44 8.10 9.81
CA PRO A 165 -22.55 7.18 9.70
C PRO A 165 -22.04 5.73 9.59
N PRO A 166 -22.83 4.73 10.03
CA PRO A 166 -22.43 3.34 9.85
C PRO A 166 -22.26 3.03 8.36
N ALA A 167 -21.21 2.29 8.01
CA ALA A 167 -21.04 1.76 6.67
C ALA A 167 -21.88 0.51 6.49
N ALA A 168 -22.67 0.44 5.41
CA ALA A 168 -23.30 -0.83 5.03
C ALA A 168 -22.21 -1.84 4.64
N PRO A 169 -22.37 -3.13 4.96
CA PRO A 169 -21.41 -4.16 4.59
C PRO A 169 -21.33 -4.31 3.06
N PHE A 170 -20.15 -4.57 2.56
CA PHE A 170 -19.94 -4.93 1.16
C PHE A 170 -20.40 -6.38 0.93
N ASP A 171 -21.31 -6.60 -0.02
CA ASP A 171 -21.69 -7.93 -0.50
C ASP A 171 -20.99 -8.20 -1.85
N PRO A 172 -20.05 -9.16 -1.92
CA PRO A 172 -19.34 -9.47 -3.17
C PRO A 172 -20.24 -10.06 -4.27
N ARG A 173 -21.48 -10.47 -3.94
CA ARG A 173 -22.47 -10.99 -4.87
C ARG A 173 -23.40 -9.92 -5.42
N ALA A 174 -23.43 -8.74 -4.82
CA ALA A 174 -24.28 -7.65 -5.27
C ALA A 174 -23.74 -7.01 -6.55
N ALA A 175 -24.66 -6.62 -7.43
CA ALA A 175 -24.33 -5.86 -8.63
C ALA A 175 -24.19 -4.37 -8.26
N TYR A 176 -22.95 -3.88 -8.31
CA TYR A 176 -22.64 -2.47 -8.14
C TYR A 176 -22.31 -1.82 -9.48
N GLY A 177 -22.71 -0.57 -9.64
CA GLY A 177 -22.34 0.24 -10.78
C GLY A 177 -20.85 0.55 -10.84
N PRO A 178 -20.39 1.10 -11.99
CA PRO A 178 -18.98 1.48 -12.15
C PRO A 178 -18.57 2.53 -11.13
N CYS A 179 -17.28 2.58 -10.82
CA CYS A 179 -16.73 3.53 -9.86
C CYS A 179 -16.97 5.01 -10.21
N THR A 180 -17.30 5.29 -11.47
CA THR A 180 -17.68 6.62 -11.98
C THR A 180 -19.16 6.95 -11.85
N ALA A 181 -19.99 6.00 -11.45
CA ALA A 181 -21.44 6.20 -11.27
C ALA A 181 -21.77 7.13 -10.08
N ALA A 182 -23.04 7.49 -9.94
CA ALA A 182 -23.52 8.19 -8.75
C ALA A 182 -23.27 7.36 -7.48
N ALA A 183 -23.03 8.00 -6.34
CA ALA A 183 -22.64 7.33 -5.09
C ALA A 183 -23.61 6.20 -4.69
N ILE A 184 -24.92 6.40 -4.88
CA ILE A 184 -25.93 5.41 -4.53
C ILE A 184 -25.87 4.11 -5.36
N ALA A 185 -25.28 4.17 -6.55
CA ALA A 185 -25.12 3.00 -7.44
C ALA A 185 -23.79 2.27 -7.25
N ARG A 186 -22.84 2.85 -6.52
CA ARG A 186 -21.53 2.25 -6.23
C ARG A 186 -21.62 1.30 -5.04
N ALA A 187 -20.55 0.52 -4.84
CA ALA A 187 -20.39 -0.26 -3.61
C ALA A 187 -20.52 0.67 -2.38
N PRO A 188 -21.15 0.20 -1.27
CA PRO A 188 -21.37 1.01 -0.09
C PRO A 188 -20.11 1.67 0.44
N ASP A 189 -20.19 2.96 0.70
CA ASP A 189 -19.15 3.76 1.30
C ASP A 189 -19.79 4.92 2.07
N ASN A 190 -19.48 5.06 3.34
CA ASN A 190 -20.03 6.10 4.21
C ASN A 190 -19.25 7.42 4.15
N SER A 191 -18.37 7.59 3.17
CA SER A 191 -17.60 8.81 2.96
C SER A 191 -18.40 9.89 2.22
N LEU A 192 -17.87 11.11 2.26
CA LEU A 192 -18.36 12.18 1.39
C LEU A 192 -18.13 11.80 -0.08
N ASP A 193 -19.12 12.06 -0.92
CA ASP A 193 -19.01 11.74 -2.35
C ASP A 193 -17.96 12.64 -3.02
N MET A 194 -16.88 12.02 -3.49
CA MET A 194 -15.77 12.64 -4.22
C MET A 194 -15.95 12.59 -5.75
N GLY A 195 -17.11 12.09 -6.26
CA GLY A 195 -17.40 11.95 -7.68
C GLY A 195 -17.02 10.61 -8.29
N THR A 196 -16.10 9.87 -7.67
CA THR A 196 -15.79 8.47 -7.99
C THR A 196 -15.63 7.68 -6.70
N GLY A 197 -15.66 6.35 -6.80
CA GLY A 197 -15.18 5.48 -5.74
C GLY A 197 -13.65 5.51 -5.59
N PHE A 198 -13.16 4.90 -4.53
CA PHE A 198 -11.74 4.56 -4.33
C PHE A 198 -11.27 3.56 -5.42
N ASP A 199 -10.00 3.59 -5.80
CA ASP A 199 -9.42 2.74 -6.87
C ASP A 199 -10.14 2.84 -8.22
N CYS A 200 -10.71 4.01 -8.53
CA CYS A 200 -11.36 4.23 -9.82
C CYS A 200 -10.33 4.59 -10.89
N PHE A 201 -9.98 3.63 -11.72
CA PHE A 201 -9.04 3.83 -12.82
C PHE A 201 -9.77 4.44 -14.03
N ASP A 202 -10.04 5.74 -13.91
CA ASP A 202 -10.72 6.59 -14.90
C ASP A 202 -10.27 8.04 -14.72
N ASP A 203 -10.19 8.81 -15.80
CA ASP A 203 -9.80 10.22 -15.74
C ASP A 203 -10.70 11.06 -14.81
N LYS A 204 -11.94 10.62 -14.58
CA LYS A 204 -12.84 11.25 -13.61
C LYS A 204 -12.27 11.21 -12.18
N ALA A 205 -11.36 10.28 -11.86
CA ALA A 205 -10.66 10.21 -10.58
C ALA A 205 -9.51 11.23 -10.43
N HIS A 206 -9.06 11.83 -11.52
CA HIS A 206 -8.03 12.88 -11.45
C HIS A 206 -8.50 14.01 -10.53
N THR A 207 -7.63 14.46 -9.63
CA THR A 207 -7.98 15.38 -8.54
C THR A 207 -8.66 16.65 -9.04
N ALA A 208 -8.17 17.24 -10.16
CA ALA A 208 -8.69 18.46 -10.77
C ALA A 208 -9.63 18.18 -11.96
N ASN A 209 -10.26 17.00 -12.04
CA ASN A 209 -11.15 16.68 -13.15
C ASN A 209 -12.38 17.61 -13.17
N GLY A 210 -12.64 18.24 -14.34
CA GLY A 210 -13.70 19.23 -14.52
C GLY A 210 -15.10 18.64 -14.73
N THR A 211 -15.25 17.31 -14.80
CA THR A 211 -16.58 16.66 -15.00
C THR A 211 -17.28 16.28 -13.70
N VAL A 212 -16.62 16.48 -12.56
CA VAL A 212 -17.25 16.30 -11.25
C VAL A 212 -18.12 17.51 -10.88
N THR A 213 -19.08 17.32 -9.99
CA THR A 213 -19.93 18.44 -9.55
C THR A 213 -19.12 19.47 -8.75
N PRO A 214 -19.61 20.73 -8.63
CA PRO A 214 -18.95 21.73 -7.80
C PRO A 214 -18.74 21.29 -6.35
N ASP A 215 -19.67 20.53 -5.77
CA ASP A 215 -19.56 20.00 -4.40
C ASP A 215 -18.45 18.95 -4.28
N GLN A 216 -18.37 18.02 -5.23
CA GLN A 216 -17.32 17.03 -5.30
C GLN A 216 -15.94 17.67 -5.47
N ALA A 217 -15.83 18.70 -6.35
CA ALA A 217 -14.61 19.47 -6.53
C ALA A 217 -14.19 20.20 -5.25
N ARG A 218 -15.14 20.83 -4.53
CA ARG A 218 -14.87 21.47 -3.23
C ARG A 218 -14.36 20.48 -2.17
N ARG A 219 -14.96 19.27 -2.10
CA ARG A 219 -14.52 18.21 -1.16
C ARG A 219 -13.12 17.73 -1.47
N ARG A 220 -12.76 17.50 -2.74
CA ARG A 220 -11.40 17.17 -3.16
C ARG A 220 -10.41 18.29 -2.80
N ALA A 221 -10.76 19.54 -3.08
CA ALA A 221 -9.92 20.69 -2.75
C ALA A 221 -9.69 20.82 -1.24
N LEU A 222 -10.73 20.61 -0.43
CA LEU A 222 -10.61 20.61 1.03
C LEU A 222 -9.66 19.52 1.50
N LEU A 223 -9.81 18.27 1.01
CA LEU A 223 -8.94 17.16 1.36
C LEU A 223 -7.48 17.46 0.99
N VAL A 224 -7.24 17.94 -0.23
CA VAL A 224 -5.89 18.30 -0.69
C VAL A 224 -5.29 19.42 0.17
N ALA A 225 -6.07 20.45 0.51
CA ALA A 225 -5.61 21.57 1.35
C ALA A 225 -5.23 21.09 2.77
N ALA A 226 -6.08 20.29 3.41
CA ALA A 226 -5.84 19.73 4.73
C ALA A 226 -4.57 18.87 4.76
N MET A 227 -4.43 17.95 3.81
CA MET A 227 -3.28 17.07 3.68
C MET A 227 -1.99 17.84 3.39
N ARG A 228 -2.03 18.79 2.43
CA ARG A 228 -0.90 19.62 2.06
C ARG A 228 -0.41 20.47 3.24
N GLY A 229 -1.30 21.03 4.05
CA GLY A 229 -0.98 21.82 5.24
C GLY A 229 -0.17 21.05 6.28
N ARG A 230 -0.15 19.71 6.21
CA ARG A 230 0.60 18.81 7.11
C ARG A 230 1.69 18.02 6.40
N GLY A 231 2.14 18.48 5.21
CA GLY A 231 3.31 17.95 4.50
C GLY A 231 3.07 16.78 3.56
N PHE A 232 1.81 16.43 3.30
CA PHE A 232 1.47 15.43 2.29
C PHE A 232 1.39 16.04 0.90
N ARG A 233 1.67 15.23 -0.13
CA ARG A 233 1.55 15.57 -1.54
C ARG A 233 0.56 14.65 -2.23
N ASN A 234 -0.45 15.20 -2.88
CA ASN A 234 -1.42 14.43 -3.66
C ASN A 234 -0.80 13.94 -4.99
N TYR A 235 -1.20 12.75 -5.41
CA TYR A 235 -0.95 12.26 -6.76
C TYR A 235 -2.10 12.73 -7.68
N PHE A 236 -1.81 13.50 -8.68
CA PHE A 236 -2.82 14.22 -9.48
C PHE A 236 -3.85 13.34 -10.19
N ARG A 237 -3.53 12.05 -10.46
CA ARG A 237 -4.46 11.10 -11.10
C ARG A 237 -5.41 10.43 -10.13
N GLU A 238 -5.20 10.58 -8.82
CA GLU A 238 -5.92 9.89 -7.77
C GLU A 238 -6.26 10.86 -6.64
N TRP A 239 -7.52 11.29 -6.54
CA TRP A 239 -7.93 12.24 -5.51
C TRP A 239 -7.69 11.73 -4.08
N TRP A 240 -7.62 10.42 -3.88
CA TRP A 240 -7.44 9.77 -2.59
C TRP A 240 -5.98 9.57 -2.18
N HIS A 241 -5.02 9.57 -3.13
CA HIS A 241 -3.63 9.18 -2.89
C HIS A 241 -2.74 10.34 -2.46
N PHE A 242 -2.06 10.16 -1.31
CA PHE A 242 -1.14 11.13 -0.75
C PHE A 242 0.14 10.47 -0.26
N SER A 243 1.29 11.13 -0.50
CA SER A 243 2.61 10.70 -0.03
C SER A 243 3.22 11.73 0.91
N PHE A 244 3.93 11.29 1.94
CA PHE A 244 4.54 12.11 2.99
C PHE A 244 6.07 12.05 2.94
N GLY A 245 6.72 13.23 3.00
CA GLY A 245 8.17 13.33 3.11
C GLY A 245 8.94 12.79 1.89
N ALA A 246 10.19 12.40 2.12
CA ALA A 246 11.08 11.85 1.10
C ALA A 246 10.90 10.34 0.92
N ARG A 247 11.31 9.84 -0.25
CA ARG A 247 11.31 8.40 -0.57
C ARG A 247 12.14 7.60 0.44
N ARG A 248 11.72 6.39 0.70
CA ARG A 248 12.32 5.44 1.62
C ARG A 248 12.51 4.08 0.93
N GLU A 249 13.20 3.17 1.60
CA GLU A 249 13.30 1.79 1.14
C GLU A 249 11.93 1.08 1.26
N ALA A 250 11.54 0.38 0.19
CA ALA A 250 10.34 -0.44 0.16
C ALA A 250 10.51 -1.68 1.06
N GLN A 251 9.43 -2.08 1.72
CA GLN A 251 9.43 -3.17 2.70
C GLN A 251 8.48 -4.28 2.27
N ASP A 252 8.70 -5.49 2.82
CA ASP A 252 7.83 -6.65 2.56
C ASP A 252 7.57 -7.48 3.83
N PHE A 253 6.97 -6.87 4.85
CA PHE A 253 6.50 -7.58 6.03
C PHE A 253 4.98 -7.70 6.03
N PRO A 254 4.39 -8.76 6.62
CA PRO A 254 2.94 -8.90 6.70
C PRO A 254 2.33 -7.93 7.71
N ILE A 255 1.17 -7.37 7.36
CA ILE A 255 0.33 -6.58 8.26
C ILE A 255 -0.46 -7.56 9.13
N ARG A 256 -0.14 -7.63 10.40
CA ARG A 256 -0.79 -8.51 11.38
C ARG A 256 -1.73 -7.71 12.27
N ALA A 257 -2.66 -8.42 12.95
CA ALA A 257 -3.48 -7.78 13.97
C ALA A 257 -2.60 -7.20 15.08
N ARG A 258 -2.96 -6.03 15.55
CA ARG A 258 -2.39 -5.42 16.73
C ARG A 258 -2.64 -6.33 17.94
N ARG A 259 -1.62 -6.62 18.72
CA ARG A 259 -1.70 -7.38 19.98
C ARG A 259 -2.06 -6.49 21.14
#